data_cb55ac8f259508523bf12d838bac31e4
#
_entry.id   cb55ac8f259508523bf12d838bac31e4
#
_cell.length_a   1.000
_cell.length_b   1.000
_cell.length_c   1.000
_cell.angle_alpha   90.00
_cell.angle_beta   90.00
_cell.angle_gamma   90.00
#
_symmetry.space_group_name_H-M   'P 1'
#
loop_
_entity.id
_entity.type
_entity.pdbx_description
1 polymer ?
#
loop_
_entity_poly.entity_id
_entity_poly.type
_entity_poly.pdbx_seq_one_letter_code
_entity_poly.pdbx_strand_id
1 'polypeptide(L)'
;MKNILVPIGSIENGINNLRYATSFAAMTNARIYVTCIKTLTTELILKEVLQNVSTKDVQVVSKTISGDIFEGISQLSKSLKIDVMLLSPQSVEIKDEVYLGKVTTKIIRQTDIPLLIVPPNYLFRKIDTILFAFKNSKIETTKASQTLKALIDMFHAKLDLLQVVTPDTSSNNREIKPELKVVAQREVTSENATVFQGIVEHFNTLQPEMLCVLRRKDTGGFFKKLLRQSEVILKEQFFTTKPMLILKEHE
;
A
#
# COMPACT_ATOMS: atom_id res chain seq x y z
N MET A 1 -4.50 1.66 -14.32
CA MET A 1 -3.57 2.45 -13.47
C MET A 1 -2.63 3.20 -14.39
N LYS A 2 -2.59 4.54 -14.30
CA LYS A 2 -1.82 5.40 -15.25
C LYS A 2 -0.80 6.30 -14.56
N ASN A 3 -1.06 6.72 -13.32
CA ASN A 3 -0.26 7.70 -12.61
C ASN A 3 0.09 7.22 -11.20
N ILE A 4 1.37 7.10 -10.91
CA ILE A 4 1.93 6.67 -9.63
C ILE A 4 2.59 7.87 -8.96
N LEU A 5 2.32 8.13 -7.69
CA LEU A 5 3.02 9.14 -6.90
C LEU A 5 4.03 8.47 -5.96
N VAL A 6 5.26 8.97 -5.97
CA VAL A 6 6.36 8.50 -5.12
C VAL A 6 6.89 9.67 -4.30
N PRO A 7 6.43 9.87 -3.06
CA PRO A 7 7.02 10.83 -2.15
C PRO A 7 8.44 10.41 -1.74
N ILE A 8 9.37 11.34 -1.78
CA ILE A 8 10.78 11.15 -1.41
C ILE A 8 11.07 11.96 -0.15
N GLY A 9 11.43 11.27 0.93
CA GLY A 9 11.82 11.89 2.20
C GLY A 9 13.34 11.92 2.44
N SER A 10 14.06 10.94 1.87
CA SER A 10 15.52 10.85 1.92
C SER A 10 16.06 10.23 0.63
N ILE A 11 17.36 10.31 0.40
CA ILE A 11 18.01 9.75 -0.80
C ILE A 11 17.84 8.23 -0.83
N GLU A 12 18.17 7.54 0.25
CA GLU A 12 18.12 6.09 0.35
C GLU A 12 16.69 5.55 0.09
N ASN A 13 15.70 6.05 0.83
CA ASN A 13 14.31 5.66 0.62
C ASN A 13 13.81 6.06 -0.78
N GLY A 14 14.25 7.20 -1.29
CA GLY A 14 13.93 7.66 -2.63
C GLY A 14 14.43 6.70 -3.71
N ILE A 15 15.69 6.25 -3.62
CA ILE A 15 16.27 5.27 -4.55
C ILE A 15 15.50 3.94 -4.50
N ASN A 16 15.25 3.42 -3.30
CA ASN A 16 14.53 2.16 -3.13
C ASN A 16 13.11 2.21 -3.67
N ASN A 17 12.37 3.28 -3.32
CA ASN A 17 11.00 3.48 -3.77
C ASN A 17 10.92 3.69 -5.28
N LEU A 18 11.81 4.49 -5.84
CA LEU A 18 11.81 4.76 -7.28
C LEU A 18 12.22 3.52 -8.07
N ARG A 19 13.16 2.71 -7.59
CA ARG A 19 13.56 1.45 -8.21
C ARG A 19 12.39 0.46 -8.28
N TYR A 20 11.66 0.31 -7.19
CA TYR A 20 10.45 -0.51 -7.19
C TYR A 20 9.39 0.07 -8.13
N ALA A 21 9.14 1.40 -8.02
CA ALA A 21 8.13 2.08 -8.81
C ALA A 21 8.40 2.01 -10.33
N THR A 22 9.66 2.10 -10.76
CA THR A 22 10.01 1.99 -12.20
C THR A 22 9.72 0.59 -12.73
N SER A 23 10.09 -0.46 -12.00
CA SER A 23 9.77 -1.84 -12.40
C SER A 23 8.27 -2.09 -12.42
N PHE A 24 7.55 -1.59 -11.43
CA PHE A 24 6.09 -1.67 -11.35
C PHE A 24 5.42 -0.88 -12.49
N ALA A 25 5.90 0.34 -12.76
CA ALA A 25 5.38 1.20 -13.82
C ALA A 25 5.62 0.65 -15.22
N ALA A 26 6.77 0.00 -15.45
CA ALA A 26 7.07 -0.66 -16.73
C ALA A 26 6.06 -1.77 -17.04
N MET A 27 5.66 -2.56 -16.03
CA MET A 27 4.63 -3.61 -16.19
C MET A 27 3.24 -3.04 -16.40
N THR A 28 2.97 -1.84 -15.89
CA THR A 28 1.64 -1.22 -15.88
C THR A 28 1.46 -0.12 -16.92
N ASN A 29 2.53 0.19 -17.65
CA ASN A 29 2.60 1.31 -18.58
C ASN A 29 2.16 2.64 -17.93
N ALA A 30 2.57 2.84 -16.66
CA ALA A 30 2.21 4.00 -15.87
C ALA A 30 3.31 5.06 -15.90
N ARG A 31 2.92 6.30 -15.64
CA ARG A 31 3.83 7.43 -15.41
C ARG A 31 4.10 7.56 -13.92
N ILE A 32 5.33 7.91 -13.57
CA ILE A 32 5.73 8.17 -12.18
C ILE A 32 5.85 9.68 -11.96
N TYR A 33 5.26 10.15 -10.87
CA TYR A 33 5.48 11.48 -10.32
C TYR A 33 6.29 11.33 -9.02
N VAL A 34 7.52 11.81 -9.00
CA VAL A 34 8.32 11.91 -7.77
C VAL A 34 8.08 13.27 -7.13
N THR A 35 7.91 13.28 -5.81
CA THR A 35 7.69 14.53 -5.08
C THR A 35 8.44 14.58 -3.76
N CYS A 36 8.87 15.77 -3.38
CA CYS A 36 9.47 16.06 -2.07
C CYS A 36 9.08 17.47 -1.61
N ILE A 37 9.27 17.75 -0.31
CA ILE A 37 9.08 19.09 0.23
C ILE A 37 10.20 19.99 -0.30
N LYS A 38 9.84 21.18 -0.72
CA LYS A 38 10.79 22.19 -1.19
C LYS A 38 11.64 22.69 -0.01
N THR A 39 12.93 22.37 -0.04
CA THR A 39 13.98 22.80 0.88
C THR A 39 15.19 23.26 0.07
N LEU A 40 16.23 23.76 0.73
CA LEU A 40 17.49 24.12 0.06
C LEU A 40 18.19 22.93 -0.61
N THR A 41 17.97 21.72 -0.12
CA THR A 41 18.62 20.49 -0.60
C THR A 41 17.74 19.66 -1.55
N THR A 42 16.52 20.08 -1.83
CA THR A 42 15.54 19.33 -2.63
C THR A 42 16.06 18.94 -4.00
N GLU A 43 16.69 19.87 -4.71
CA GLU A 43 17.22 19.61 -6.06
C GLU A 43 18.37 18.61 -6.04
N LEU A 44 19.22 18.65 -5.01
CA LEU A 44 20.31 17.69 -4.82
C LEU A 44 19.74 16.29 -4.56
N ILE A 45 18.77 16.18 -3.65
CA ILE A 45 18.10 14.91 -3.32
C ILE A 45 17.47 14.30 -4.57
N LEU A 46 16.67 15.07 -5.31
CA LEU A 46 16.01 14.61 -6.52
C LEU A 46 17.02 14.18 -7.60
N LYS A 47 18.05 14.98 -7.81
CA LYS A 47 19.12 14.67 -8.77
C LYS A 47 19.81 13.36 -8.42
N GLU A 48 20.19 13.18 -7.17
CA GLU A 48 20.88 11.98 -6.71
C GLU A 48 19.99 10.75 -6.82
N VAL A 49 18.73 10.83 -6.41
CA VAL A 49 17.76 9.73 -6.56
C VAL A 49 17.57 9.35 -8.03
N LEU A 50 17.37 10.32 -8.92
CA LEU A 50 17.15 10.07 -10.35
C LEU A 50 18.40 9.53 -11.06
N GLN A 51 19.60 9.91 -10.64
CA GLN A 51 20.86 9.41 -11.21
C GLN A 51 21.15 7.95 -10.82
N ASN A 52 20.66 7.51 -9.65
CA ASN A 52 20.89 6.16 -9.12
C ASN A 52 19.82 5.14 -9.51
N VAL A 53 18.81 5.53 -10.31
CA VAL A 53 17.76 4.64 -10.77
C VAL A 53 17.58 4.73 -12.28
N SER A 54 17.64 3.57 -12.97
CA SER A 54 17.34 3.54 -14.41
C SER A 54 15.85 3.77 -14.65
N THR A 55 15.53 4.78 -15.46
CA THR A 55 14.15 5.15 -15.82
C THR A 55 13.89 5.06 -17.32
N LYS A 56 14.71 4.29 -18.07
CA LYS A 56 14.73 4.27 -19.54
C LYS A 56 13.38 3.98 -20.18
N ASP A 57 12.58 3.11 -19.56
CA ASP A 57 11.31 2.64 -20.13
C ASP A 57 10.08 3.26 -19.45
N VAL A 58 10.29 4.25 -18.57
CA VAL A 58 9.22 4.84 -17.77
C VAL A 58 9.33 6.36 -17.73
N GLN A 59 8.23 7.04 -17.97
CA GLN A 59 8.19 8.48 -17.83
C GLN A 59 8.19 8.88 -16.35
N VAL A 60 9.22 9.58 -15.90
CA VAL A 60 9.35 10.12 -14.55
C VAL A 60 9.31 11.63 -14.57
N VAL A 61 8.44 12.24 -13.77
CA VAL A 61 8.25 13.69 -13.68
C VAL A 61 8.44 14.12 -12.22
N SER A 62 9.33 15.08 -11.97
CA SER A 62 9.56 15.66 -10.65
C SER A 62 8.58 16.80 -10.37
N LYS A 63 8.05 16.82 -9.15
CA LYS A 63 7.21 17.89 -8.60
C LYS A 63 7.63 18.21 -7.18
N THR A 64 7.67 19.46 -6.81
CA THR A 64 7.97 19.88 -5.43
C THR A 64 6.73 20.37 -4.72
N ILE A 65 6.67 20.15 -3.42
CA ILE A 65 5.61 20.60 -2.53
C ILE A 65 6.14 21.74 -1.66
N SER A 66 5.41 22.84 -1.61
CA SER A 66 5.67 23.94 -0.67
C SER A 66 4.63 23.90 0.45
N GLY A 67 5.06 24.15 1.70
CA GLY A 67 4.19 24.15 2.85
C GLY A 67 3.94 22.76 3.46
N ASP A 68 2.72 22.47 3.91
CA ASP A 68 2.37 21.19 4.54
C ASP A 68 2.41 20.06 3.52
N ILE A 69 3.14 19.00 3.86
CA ILE A 69 3.35 17.85 2.97
C ILE A 69 2.04 17.13 2.65
N PHE A 70 1.13 17.02 3.63
CA PHE A 70 -0.13 16.30 3.41
C PHE A 70 -1.07 17.08 2.48
N GLU A 71 -1.19 18.38 2.67
CA GLU A 71 -1.98 19.25 1.79
C GLU A 71 -1.41 19.24 0.37
N GLY A 72 -0.10 19.37 0.23
CA GLY A 72 0.58 19.33 -1.04
C GLY A 72 0.40 17.99 -1.77
N ILE A 73 0.55 16.86 -1.07
CA ILE A 73 0.26 15.52 -1.61
C ILE A 73 -1.20 15.41 -2.04
N SER A 74 -2.15 15.90 -1.25
CA SER A 74 -3.58 15.87 -1.57
C SER A 74 -3.88 16.68 -2.83
N GLN A 75 -3.33 17.89 -2.95
CA GLN A 75 -3.49 18.75 -4.14
C GLN A 75 -2.86 18.14 -5.38
N LEU A 76 -1.61 17.67 -5.30
CA LEU A 76 -0.94 17.00 -6.41
C LEU A 76 -1.71 15.76 -6.88
N SER A 77 -2.19 14.98 -5.94
CA SER A 77 -2.90 13.74 -6.25
C SER A 77 -4.20 13.98 -7.00
N LYS A 78 -4.92 15.03 -6.64
CA LYS A 78 -6.14 15.44 -7.37
C LYS A 78 -5.82 16.00 -8.75
N SER A 79 -4.85 16.92 -8.84
CA SER A 79 -4.48 17.59 -10.08
C SER A 79 -3.88 16.64 -11.13
N LEU A 80 -3.07 15.69 -10.68
CA LEU A 80 -2.40 14.71 -11.54
C LEU A 80 -3.19 13.40 -11.69
N LYS A 81 -4.37 13.31 -11.09
CA LYS A 81 -5.23 12.09 -11.10
C LYS A 81 -4.43 10.85 -10.71
N ILE A 82 -3.79 10.91 -9.54
CA ILE A 82 -2.97 9.80 -9.03
C ILE A 82 -3.86 8.58 -8.73
N ASP A 83 -3.47 7.44 -9.27
CA ASP A 83 -4.17 6.16 -9.08
C ASP A 83 -3.67 5.41 -7.86
N VAL A 84 -2.36 5.49 -7.58
CA VAL A 84 -1.72 4.84 -6.43
C VAL A 84 -0.54 5.68 -5.93
N MET A 85 -0.34 5.70 -4.62
CA MET A 85 0.85 6.30 -4.00
C MET A 85 1.73 5.18 -3.43
N LEU A 86 3.00 5.19 -3.78
CA LEU A 86 3.98 4.24 -3.30
C LEU A 86 4.76 4.84 -2.14
N LEU A 87 4.81 4.10 -1.04
CA LEU A 87 5.47 4.50 0.19
C LEU A 87 6.32 3.35 0.73
N SER A 88 7.39 3.67 1.48
CA SER A 88 8.11 2.70 2.30
C SER A 88 8.04 3.09 3.77
N PRO A 89 8.04 2.11 4.67
CA PRO A 89 8.34 2.34 6.07
C PRO A 89 9.72 2.99 6.21
N GLN A 90 9.91 3.79 7.27
CA GLN A 90 11.22 4.32 7.61
C GLN A 90 11.92 3.34 8.55
N SER A 91 13.20 3.03 8.30
CA SER A 91 14.05 2.39 9.28
C SER A 91 14.50 3.44 10.32
N VAL A 92 14.50 3.06 11.58
CA VAL A 92 15.12 3.86 12.66
C VAL A 92 16.42 3.19 13.03
N GLU A 93 17.51 3.90 12.87
CA GLU A 93 18.86 3.41 13.15
C GLU A 93 19.09 2.93 14.61
N ILE A 94 18.17 3.27 15.53
CA ILE A 94 18.41 3.08 16.97
C ILE A 94 18.14 1.65 17.47
N LYS A 95 17.37 0.80 16.73
CA LYS A 95 17.04 -0.58 17.19
C LYS A 95 16.70 -1.59 16.09
N ASP A 96 17.10 -1.41 14.86
CA ASP A 96 16.68 -2.24 13.71
C ASP A 96 15.13 -2.35 13.56
N GLU A 97 14.39 -1.43 14.19
CA GLU A 97 12.94 -1.40 14.15
C GLU A 97 12.44 -0.68 12.90
N VAL A 98 11.71 -1.40 12.07
CA VAL A 98 11.00 -0.80 10.93
C VAL A 98 9.67 -0.24 11.42
N TYR A 99 9.45 1.08 11.31
CA TYR A 99 8.19 1.70 11.66
C TYR A 99 7.68 2.64 10.56
N LEU A 100 6.38 2.82 10.53
CA LEU A 100 5.77 3.84 9.68
C LEU A 100 6.00 5.22 10.30
N GLY A 101 6.85 6.03 9.70
CA GLY A 101 7.11 7.40 10.16
C GLY A 101 5.82 8.24 10.31
N LYS A 102 5.89 9.33 11.07
CA LYS A 102 4.73 10.21 11.34
C LYS A 102 4.00 10.65 10.07
N VAL A 103 4.73 10.99 9.02
CA VAL A 103 4.17 11.43 7.72
C VAL A 103 3.43 10.29 7.04
N THR A 104 4.06 9.12 6.92
CA THR A 104 3.43 7.93 6.31
C THR A 104 2.18 7.52 7.08
N THR A 105 2.23 7.53 8.41
CA THR A 105 1.07 7.27 9.26
C THR A 105 -0.08 8.26 9.02
N LYS A 106 0.21 9.56 8.90
CA LYS A 106 -0.78 10.60 8.58
C LYS A 106 -1.39 10.37 7.19
N ILE A 107 -0.55 10.06 6.20
CA ILE A 107 -1.00 9.73 4.84
C ILE A 107 -1.93 8.52 4.87
N ILE A 108 -1.54 7.41 5.52
CA ILE A 108 -2.38 6.20 5.61
C ILE A 108 -3.73 6.52 6.24
N ARG A 109 -3.77 7.36 7.25
CA ARG A 109 -5.03 7.70 7.95
C ARG A 109 -5.95 8.61 7.15
N GLN A 110 -5.43 9.51 6.35
CA GLN A 110 -6.19 10.64 5.82
C GLN A 110 -6.37 10.63 4.30
N THR A 111 -5.52 9.93 3.53
CA THR A 111 -5.64 9.92 2.08
C THR A 111 -6.79 9.05 1.57
N ASP A 112 -7.36 9.45 0.43
CA ASP A 112 -8.36 8.67 -0.31
C ASP A 112 -7.75 7.86 -1.46
N ILE A 113 -6.44 7.99 -1.64
CA ILE A 113 -5.71 7.34 -2.72
C ILE A 113 -5.30 5.94 -2.25
N PRO A 114 -5.40 4.91 -3.11
CA PRO A 114 -4.79 3.62 -2.85
C PRO A 114 -3.31 3.77 -2.51
N LEU A 115 -2.86 3.07 -1.48
CA LEU A 115 -1.47 3.11 -1.02
C LEU A 115 -0.80 1.76 -1.25
N LEU A 116 0.36 1.77 -1.87
CA LEU A 116 1.23 0.61 -1.99
C LEU A 116 2.42 0.79 -1.05
N ILE A 117 2.40 0.08 0.06
CA ILE A 117 3.49 0.06 1.03
C ILE A 117 4.48 -1.01 0.60
N VAL A 118 5.71 -0.61 0.32
CA VAL A 118 6.78 -1.49 -0.14
C VAL A 118 7.82 -1.64 0.98
N PRO A 119 8.21 -2.86 1.36
CA PRO A 119 9.25 -3.06 2.36
C PRO A 119 10.58 -2.41 1.94
N PRO A 120 11.40 -1.95 2.88
CA PRO A 120 12.73 -1.43 2.57
C PRO A 120 13.54 -2.47 1.78
N ASN A 121 14.27 -2.01 0.77
CA ASN A 121 15.12 -2.85 -0.11
C ASN A 121 14.40 -3.99 -0.84
N TYR A 122 13.06 -3.99 -0.87
CA TYR A 122 12.31 -5.00 -1.59
C TYR A 122 12.39 -4.76 -3.10
N LEU A 123 12.96 -5.71 -3.82
CA LEU A 123 13.01 -5.68 -5.27
C LEU A 123 11.65 -6.10 -5.84
N PHE A 124 11.20 -5.38 -6.87
CA PHE A 124 9.96 -5.72 -7.55
C PHE A 124 10.02 -7.16 -8.10
N ARG A 125 8.97 -7.91 -7.84
CA ARG A 125 8.70 -9.22 -8.43
C ARG A 125 7.30 -9.22 -9.01
N LYS A 126 7.06 -10.02 -10.03
CA LYS A 126 5.72 -10.22 -10.57
C LYS A 126 4.79 -10.66 -9.43
N ILE A 127 3.59 -10.08 -9.40
CA ILE A 127 2.59 -10.38 -8.38
C ILE A 127 1.71 -11.50 -8.93
N ASP A 128 1.98 -12.74 -8.53
CA ASP A 128 1.22 -13.91 -8.99
C ASP A 128 0.03 -14.23 -8.07
N THR A 129 0.11 -13.86 -6.77
CA THR A 129 -0.98 -14.04 -5.81
C THR A 129 -1.19 -12.82 -4.93
N ILE A 130 -2.46 -12.47 -4.73
CA ILE A 130 -2.89 -11.38 -3.85
C ILE A 130 -3.81 -11.97 -2.77
N LEU A 131 -3.45 -11.79 -1.49
CA LEU A 131 -4.34 -12.07 -0.37
C LEU A 131 -5.13 -10.80 -0.05
N PHE A 132 -6.44 -10.82 -0.30
CA PHE A 132 -7.32 -9.73 0.05
C PHE A 132 -8.05 -10.04 1.36
N ALA A 133 -7.69 -9.34 2.43
CA ALA A 133 -8.19 -9.58 3.76
C ALA A 133 -9.16 -8.48 4.24
N PHE A 134 -10.29 -8.89 4.80
CA PHE A 134 -11.34 -8.00 5.30
C PHE A 134 -12.09 -8.61 6.49
N LYS A 135 -12.71 -7.74 7.29
CA LYS A 135 -13.56 -8.16 8.42
C LYS A 135 -15.02 -8.34 8.00
N ASN A 136 -15.58 -7.35 7.35
CA ASN A 136 -16.96 -7.32 6.93
C ASN A 136 -17.03 -7.34 5.41
N SER A 137 -17.92 -8.14 4.86
CA SER A 137 -18.04 -8.43 3.44
C SER A 137 -18.62 -7.29 2.58
N LYS A 138 -19.11 -6.23 3.17
CA LYS A 138 -19.58 -5.06 2.41
C LYS A 138 -18.40 -4.25 1.88
N ILE A 139 -17.94 -4.60 0.70
CA ILE A 139 -17.04 -3.74 -0.08
C ILE A 139 -17.95 -2.83 -0.90
N GLU A 140 -18.29 -1.68 -0.35
CA GLU A 140 -19.29 -0.79 -0.97
C GLU A 140 -18.71 0.08 -2.09
N THR A 141 -17.38 0.17 -2.21
CA THR A 141 -16.80 1.13 -3.14
C THR A 141 -16.35 0.54 -4.45
N THR A 142 -16.93 1.10 -5.49
CA THR A 142 -16.53 0.88 -6.87
C THR A 142 -15.04 1.19 -7.12
N LYS A 143 -14.47 2.23 -6.48
CA LYS A 143 -13.08 2.64 -6.72
C LYS A 143 -12.06 1.66 -6.12
N ALA A 144 -12.28 1.16 -4.90
CA ALA A 144 -11.38 0.20 -4.27
C ALA A 144 -11.39 -1.13 -5.06
N SER A 145 -12.56 -1.65 -5.40
CA SER A 145 -12.69 -2.86 -6.19
C SER A 145 -12.11 -2.71 -7.61
N GLN A 146 -12.26 -1.55 -8.24
CA GLN A 146 -11.66 -1.25 -9.54
C GLN A 146 -10.12 -1.25 -9.48
N THR A 147 -9.52 -0.69 -8.44
CA THR A 147 -8.05 -0.71 -8.28
C THR A 147 -7.53 -2.13 -8.10
N LEU A 148 -8.19 -2.93 -7.24
CA LEU A 148 -7.82 -4.34 -7.04
C LEU A 148 -7.99 -5.13 -8.34
N LYS A 149 -9.12 -4.99 -9.01
CA LYS A 149 -9.37 -5.64 -10.31
C LYS A 149 -8.34 -5.25 -11.35
N ALA A 150 -8.00 -3.97 -11.47
CA ALA A 150 -6.97 -3.50 -12.39
C ALA A 150 -5.60 -4.16 -12.14
N LEU A 151 -5.23 -4.40 -10.88
CA LEU A 151 -4.00 -5.11 -10.54
C LEU A 151 -4.09 -6.61 -10.89
N ILE A 152 -5.21 -7.25 -10.60
CA ILE A 152 -5.45 -8.66 -10.95
C ILE A 152 -5.33 -8.85 -12.45
N ASP A 153 -6.03 -8.02 -13.23
CA ASP A 153 -6.05 -8.12 -14.69
C ASP A 153 -4.64 -7.85 -15.28
N MET A 154 -3.93 -6.88 -14.74
CA MET A 154 -2.62 -6.44 -15.22
C MET A 154 -1.51 -7.47 -14.99
N PHE A 155 -1.49 -8.09 -13.81
CA PHE A 155 -0.50 -9.09 -13.44
C PHE A 155 -0.95 -10.53 -13.73
N HIS A 156 -2.22 -10.73 -14.15
CA HIS A 156 -2.87 -12.04 -14.21
C HIS A 156 -2.76 -12.76 -12.86
N ALA A 157 -2.90 -11.99 -11.78
CA ALA A 157 -2.72 -12.48 -10.44
C ALA A 157 -3.94 -13.29 -9.97
N LYS A 158 -3.68 -14.31 -9.17
CA LYS A 158 -4.72 -15.07 -8.47
C LYS A 158 -5.14 -14.30 -7.22
N LEU A 159 -6.43 -14.26 -6.94
CA LEU A 159 -6.99 -13.60 -5.77
C LEU A 159 -7.43 -14.63 -4.74
N ASP A 160 -6.84 -14.60 -3.55
CA ASP A 160 -7.34 -15.30 -2.38
C ASP A 160 -8.11 -14.32 -1.49
N LEU A 161 -9.36 -14.62 -1.18
CA LEU A 161 -10.19 -13.84 -0.27
C LEU A 161 -10.09 -14.41 1.14
N LEU A 162 -9.78 -13.56 2.11
CA LEU A 162 -9.76 -13.89 3.53
C LEU A 162 -10.76 -13.03 4.29
N GLN A 163 -11.85 -13.64 4.72
CA GLN A 163 -12.77 -13.03 5.67
C GLN A 163 -12.36 -13.38 7.10
N VAL A 164 -12.02 -12.39 7.91
CA VAL A 164 -11.73 -12.61 9.33
C VAL A 164 -12.95 -12.26 10.17
N VAL A 165 -13.55 -13.28 10.74
CA VAL A 165 -14.69 -13.16 11.66
C VAL A 165 -14.14 -12.99 13.08
N THR A 166 -14.53 -11.91 13.76
CA THR A 166 -14.16 -11.62 15.14
C THR A 166 -15.38 -11.71 16.06
N PRO A 167 -15.24 -11.87 17.38
CA PRO A 167 -16.38 -12.02 18.29
C PRO A 167 -17.43 -10.91 18.22
N ASP A 168 -17.02 -9.71 17.78
CA ASP A 168 -17.89 -8.55 17.58
C ASP A 168 -18.47 -8.44 16.14
N THR A 169 -18.26 -9.46 15.28
CA THR A 169 -18.80 -9.48 13.91
C THR A 169 -20.27 -9.91 13.94
N SER A 170 -21.17 -9.01 13.52
CA SER A 170 -22.60 -9.34 13.40
C SER A 170 -22.86 -10.36 12.30
N SER A 171 -23.86 -11.25 12.52
CA SER A 171 -24.21 -12.34 11.60
C SER A 171 -24.62 -11.88 10.19
N ASN A 172 -25.13 -10.67 10.04
CA ASN A 172 -25.58 -10.11 8.76
C ASN A 172 -24.45 -9.64 7.81
N ASN A 173 -23.20 -9.68 8.25
CA ASN A 173 -22.05 -9.15 7.49
C ASN A 173 -21.16 -10.25 6.88
N ARG A 174 -21.70 -11.45 6.68
CA ARG A 174 -20.90 -12.62 6.23
C ARG A 174 -20.91 -12.85 4.71
N GLU A 175 -21.69 -12.08 3.95
CA GLU A 175 -21.73 -12.28 2.49
C GLU A 175 -20.66 -11.49 1.74
N ILE A 176 -19.87 -12.20 0.96
CA ILE A 176 -18.89 -11.60 0.03
C ILE A 176 -19.63 -11.24 -1.26
N LYS A 177 -19.40 -10.05 -1.79
CA LYS A 177 -20.02 -9.60 -3.03
C LYS A 177 -19.72 -10.54 -4.20
N PRO A 178 -20.71 -10.85 -5.05
CA PRO A 178 -20.54 -11.76 -6.18
C PRO A 178 -19.39 -11.35 -7.13
N GLU A 179 -19.17 -10.05 -7.33
CA GLU A 179 -18.15 -9.54 -8.24
C GLU A 179 -16.71 -9.90 -7.79
N LEU A 180 -16.47 -10.02 -6.48
CA LEU A 180 -15.19 -10.48 -5.96
C LEU A 180 -15.07 -11.99 -6.01
N LYS A 181 -16.17 -12.71 -5.78
CA LYS A 181 -16.18 -14.18 -5.87
C LYS A 181 -15.84 -14.66 -7.27
N VAL A 182 -16.33 -13.98 -8.30
CA VAL A 182 -16.08 -14.34 -9.71
C VAL A 182 -14.59 -14.32 -10.07
N VAL A 183 -13.80 -13.42 -9.43
CA VAL A 183 -12.36 -13.29 -9.70
C VAL A 183 -11.50 -13.97 -8.64
N ALA A 184 -12.09 -14.52 -7.59
CA ALA A 184 -11.39 -15.21 -6.53
C ALA A 184 -11.05 -16.66 -6.93
N GLN A 185 -9.81 -17.08 -6.66
CA GLN A 185 -9.42 -18.48 -6.77
C GLN A 185 -9.78 -19.27 -5.52
N ARG A 186 -9.72 -18.61 -4.36
CA ARG A 186 -9.96 -19.22 -3.05
C ARG A 186 -10.73 -18.27 -2.16
N GLU A 187 -11.67 -18.82 -1.39
CA GLU A 187 -12.36 -18.11 -0.32
C GLU A 187 -12.05 -18.82 1.00
N VAL A 188 -11.57 -18.06 1.98
CA VAL A 188 -11.26 -18.56 3.34
C VAL A 188 -12.01 -17.70 4.34
N THR A 189 -12.71 -18.35 5.27
CA THR A 189 -13.25 -17.70 6.46
C THR A 189 -12.44 -18.16 7.67
N SER A 190 -11.92 -17.23 8.45
CA SER A 190 -11.10 -17.48 9.63
C SER A 190 -11.75 -16.85 10.85
N GLU A 191 -11.96 -17.64 11.90
CA GLU A 191 -12.44 -17.14 13.19
C GLU A 191 -11.24 -16.82 14.08
N ASN A 192 -11.10 -15.55 14.45
CA ASN A 192 -9.96 -15.08 15.23
C ASN A 192 -10.37 -14.00 16.23
N ALA A 193 -9.64 -13.90 17.34
CA ALA A 193 -9.89 -12.86 18.34
C ALA A 193 -9.72 -11.43 17.76
N THR A 194 -8.87 -11.27 16.75
CA THR A 194 -8.66 -10.00 16.06
C THR A 194 -8.42 -10.21 14.56
N VAL A 195 -8.82 -9.23 13.74
CA VAL A 195 -8.53 -9.22 12.30
C VAL A 195 -7.04 -9.37 12.03
N PHE A 196 -6.20 -8.77 12.86
CA PHE A 196 -4.74 -8.84 12.72
C PHE A 196 -4.22 -10.27 12.84
N GLN A 197 -4.65 -11.03 13.85
CA GLN A 197 -4.23 -12.42 14.05
C GLN A 197 -4.64 -13.31 12.86
N GLY A 198 -5.88 -13.18 12.40
CA GLY A 198 -6.34 -13.94 11.24
C GLY A 198 -5.53 -13.64 9.98
N ILE A 199 -5.18 -12.37 9.76
CA ILE A 199 -4.33 -12.00 8.63
C ILE A 199 -2.93 -12.60 8.75
N VAL A 200 -2.27 -12.49 9.93
CA VAL A 200 -0.91 -13.04 10.14
C VAL A 200 -0.87 -14.55 9.88
N GLU A 201 -1.83 -15.28 10.45
CA GLU A 201 -1.92 -16.73 10.29
C GLU A 201 -2.00 -17.14 8.82
N HIS A 202 -2.94 -16.56 8.09
CA HIS A 202 -3.14 -16.92 6.69
C HIS A 202 -2.07 -16.35 5.76
N PHE A 203 -1.52 -15.17 6.04
CA PHE A 203 -0.41 -14.61 5.29
C PHE A 203 0.82 -15.51 5.34
N ASN A 204 1.16 -16.03 6.53
CA ASN A 204 2.28 -16.94 6.71
C ASN A 204 2.04 -18.32 6.07
N THR A 205 0.80 -18.78 6.03
CA THR A 205 0.45 -20.08 5.44
C THR A 205 0.38 -20.01 3.91
N LEU A 206 -0.26 -18.97 3.37
CA LEU A 206 -0.52 -18.82 1.94
C LEU A 206 0.66 -18.21 1.18
N GLN A 207 1.56 -17.49 1.87
CA GLN A 207 2.74 -16.84 1.28
C GLN A 207 2.44 -16.01 0.01
N PRO A 208 1.44 -15.10 0.03
CA PRO A 208 1.10 -14.30 -1.15
C PRO A 208 2.23 -13.34 -1.50
N GLU A 209 2.33 -12.89 -2.76
CA GLU A 209 3.26 -11.84 -3.17
C GLU A 209 2.80 -10.45 -2.73
N MET A 210 1.50 -10.27 -2.48
CA MET A 210 0.93 -9.00 -2.01
C MET A 210 -0.21 -9.24 -1.02
N LEU A 211 -0.19 -8.48 0.09
CA LEU A 211 -1.35 -8.34 0.97
C LEU A 211 -2.19 -7.15 0.52
N CYS A 212 -3.49 -7.32 0.39
CA CYS A 212 -4.44 -6.22 0.18
C CYS A 212 -5.39 -6.11 1.37
N VAL A 213 -5.58 -4.89 1.89
CA VAL A 213 -6.46 -4.62 3.04
C VAL A 213 -7.33 -3.40 2.79
N LEU A 214 -8.54 -3.39 3.38
CA LEU A 214 -9.43 -2.24 3.35
C LEU A 214 -9.23 -1.36 4.58
N ARG A 215 -9.07 -0.06 4.37
CA ARG A 215 -9.13 0.94 5.41
C ARG A 215 -10.52 1.56 5.45
N ARG A 216 -11.18 1.45 6.59
CA ARG A 216 -12.47 2.09 6.89
C ARG A 216 -12.26 3.29 7.81
N LYS A 217 -13.23 4.20 7.90
CA LYS A 217 -13.21 5.29 8.88
C LYS A 217 -13.10 4.75 10.31
N ASP A 218 -13.81 3.68 10.57
CA ASP A 218 -13.76 2.90 11.80
C ASP A 218 -12.59 1.92 11.79
N THR A 219 -11.37 2.43 11.75
CA THR A 219 -10.14 1.64 11.69
C THR A 219 -9.80 0.93 13.00
N GLY A 220 -10.81 0.56 13.80
CA GLY A 220 -10.62 -0.25 14.99
C GLY A 220 -9.91 -1.58 14.68
N GLY A 221 -8.93 -1.96 15.43
CA GLY A 221 -8.28 -3.24 15.35
C GLY A 221 -7.03 -3.27 14.46
N PHE A 222 -7.11 -3.69 13.21
CA PHE A 222 -5.94 -3.93 12.35
C PHE A 222 -5.06 -2.67 12.18
N PHE A 223 -5.63 -1.56 11.69
CA PHE A 223 -4.85 -0.34 11.47
C PHE A 223 -4.38 0.31 12.78
N LYS A 224 -5.14 0.17 13.86
CA LYS A 224 -4.72 0.66 15.18
C LYS A 224 -3.48 -0.11 15.68
N LYS A 225 -3.44 -1.42 15.49
CA LYS A 225 -2.27 -2.25 15.80
C LYS A 225 -1.11 -1.97 14.86
N LEU A 226 -1.39 -1.91 13.55
CA LEU A 226 -0.42 -1.62 12.52
C LEU A 226 0.28 -0.27 12.71
N LEU A 227 -0.43 0.74 13.20
CA LEU A 227 0.07 2.11 13.39
C LEU A 227 0.60 2.39 14.81
N ARG A 228 0.49 1.44 15.75
CA ARG A 228 1.09 1.56 17.08
C ARG A 228 2.57 1.21 17.03
N GLN A 229 3.42 2.07 17.61
CA GLN A 229 4.87 1.89 17.66
C GLN A 229 5.35 0.73 18.52
N SER A 230 4.50 0.19 19.41
CA SER A 230 4.90 -0.73 20.48
C SER A 230 4.87 -2.23 20.13
N GLU A 231 4.41 -2.61 18.93
CA GLU A 231 4.30 -4.03 18.56
C GLU A 231 5.27 -4.34 17.42
N VAL A 232 6.56 -4.39 17.72
CA VAL A 232 7.68 -4.58 16.77
C VAL A 232 7.53 -5.87 15.97
N ILE A 233 7.26 -6.99 16.62
CA ILE A 233 7.15 -8.32 16.00
C ILE A 233 6.11 -8.35 14.88
N LEU A 234 5.00 -7.65 15.07
CA LEU A 234 3.89 -7.65 14.13
C LEU A 234 4.15 -6.75 12.91
N LYS A 235 4.97 -5.73 13.06
CA LYS A 235 5.39 -4.84 11.97
C LYS A 235 6.40 -5.52 11.06
N GLU A 236 7.35 -6.25 11.61
CA GLU A 236 8.34 -7.00 10.85
C GLU A 236 7.70 -8.00 9.89
N GLN A 237 6.66 -8.70 10.29
CA GLN A 237 6.00 -9.71 9.47
C GLN A 237 5.26 -9.12 8.25
N PHE A 238 4.66 -7.93 8.38
CA PHE A 238 3.87 -7.34 7.29
C PHE A 238 4.63 -6.34 6.43
N PHE A 239 5.47 -5.50 7.04
CA PHE A 239 6.13 -4.42 6.33
C PHE A 239 7.49 -4.76 5.77
N THR A 240 8.13 -5.80 6.30
CA THR A 240 9.50 -6.15 5.92
C THR A 240 9.58 -7.25 4.88
N THR A 241 8.50 -8.03 4.68
CA THR A 241 8.57 -9.22 3.83
C THR A 241 7.90 -9.08 2.47
N LYS A 242 6.74 -8.43 2.38
CA LYS A 242 5.94 -8.35 1.15
C LYS A 242 5.26 -6.98 1.00
N PRO A 243 4.99 -6.53 -0.24
CA PRO A 243 4.20 -5.34 -0.49
C PRO A 243 2.78 -5.45 0.06
N MET A 244 2.25 -4.32 0.56
CA MET A 244 0.89 -4.23 1.06
C MET A 244 0.12 -3.12 0.35
N LEU A 245 -1.00 -3.49 -0.29
CA LEU A 245 -1.94 -2.56 -0.88
C LEU A 245 -3.01 -2.18 0.16
N ILE A 246 -3.14 -0.90 0.44
CA ILE A 246 -4.18 -0.35 1.32
C ILE A 246 -5.20 0.37 0.45
N LEU A 247 -6.41 -0.12 0.42
CA LEU A 247 -7.54 0.49 -0.25
C LEU A 247 -8.42 1.21 0.77
N LYS A 248 -8.97 2.38 0.41
CA LYS A 248 -9.95 3.06 1.25
C LYS A 248 -11.36 2.64 0.85
N GLU A 249 -12.15 2.30 1.83
CA GLU A 249 -13.60 2.20 1.68
C GLU A 249 -14.22 3.58 1.88
N HIS A 250 -14.98 4.03 0.90
CA HIS A 250 -15.82 5.21 1.01
C HIS A 250 -17.21 4.73 1.50
N GLU A 251 -17.70 5.33 2.52
CA GLU A 251 -19.12 5.25 2.91
C GLU A 251 -19.98 6.09 1.99
#